data_c0878f30926d20897c3157925e45196f
#
_entry.id   c0878f30926d20897c3157925e45196f
#
_cell.length_a   1.000
_cell.length_b   1.000
_cell.length_c   1.000
_cell.angle_alpha   90.00
_cell.angle_beta   90.00
_cell.angle_gamma   90.00
#
_symmetry.space_group_name_H-M   'P 1'
#
loop_
_entity.id
_entity.type
_entity.pdbx_description
1 polymer ?
#
loop_
_entity_poly.entity_id
_entity_poly.type
_entity_poly.pdbx_seq_one_letter_code
_entity_poly.pdbx_strand_id
1 'polypeptide(L)'
;LVTHRAMELGVNFFDTSNSYGDGLSEEYLGKAVKGNRSRVIIATKFARLGHLSQVRQPSRPTLMEGASRHNIMQEVEKSLRHLGTDYIDLYQAHFWDPYTPIEETLRALDDLVHQGKVRYIGCSGFAAWQVCEAMWTSRMLNLNAFASAMAEYNLLHRDIEGELVPPLFVASPCQR
;
A
#
# COMPACT_ATOMS: atom_id res chain seq x y z
N LEU A 1 17.92 -16.27 2.93
CA LEU A 1 19.31 -15.91 2.60
C LEU A 1 19.44 -14.45 2.16
N VAL A 2 18.74 -13.99 1.12
CA VAL A 2 18.87 -12.61 0.61
C VAL A 2 18.43 -11.59 1.66
N THR A 3 17.24 -11.74 2.26
CA THR A 3 16.72 -10.83 3.29
C THR A 3 17.65 -10.71 4.50
N HIS A 4 18.19 -11.81 5.00
CA HIS A 4 19.15 -11.78 6.13
C HIS A 4 20.41 -11.00 5.77
N ARG A 5 20.95 -11.24 4.55
CA ARG A 5 22.13 -10.50 4.09
C ARG A 5 21.83 -8.99 3.93
N ALA A 6 20.66 -8.66 3.45
CA ALA A 6 20.23 -7.26 3.37
C ALA A 6 20.19 -6.60 4.77
N MET A 7 19.60 -7.27 5.76
CA MET A 7 19.58 -6.77 7.15
C MET A 7 20.98 -6.61 7.75
N GLU A 8 21.90 -7.54 7.50
CA GLU A 8 23.29 -7.42 7.92
C GLU A 8 24.00 -6.19 7.33
N LEU A 9 23.58 -5.78 6.12
CA LEU A 9 24.08 -4.60 5.42
C LEU A 9 23.34 -3.32 5.81
N GLY A 10 22.41 -3.37 6.78
CA GLY A 10 21.68 -2.20 7.29
C GLY A 10 20.35 -1.92 6.58
N VAL A 11 19.92 -2.74 5.61
CA VAL A 11 18.60 -2.61 5.00
C VAL A 11 17.55 -3.00 6.02
N ASN A 12 16.62 -2.10 6.30
CA ASN A 12 15.55 -2.31 7.26
C ASN A 12 14.14 -2.05 6.72
N PHE A 13 14.00 -1.70 5.44
CA PHE A 13 12.71 -1.50 4.77
C PHE A 13 12.52 -2.57 3.70
N PHE A 14 11.43 -3.35 3.80
CA PHE A 14 11.11 -4.45 2.89
C PHE A 14 9.72 -4.24 2.32
N ASP A 15 9.64 -4.22 0.99
CA ASP A 15 8.39 -4.08 0.25
C ASP A 15 7.97 -5.42 -0.36
N THR A 16 6.69 -5.75 -0.24
CA THR A 16 6.05 -6.93 -0.80
C THR A 16 4.61 -6.62 -1.24
N SER A 17 3.82 -7.63 -1.55
CA SER A 17 2.41 -7.51 -1.88
C SER A 17 1.70 -8.87 -1.69
N ASN A 18 0.42 -8.84 -1.34
CA ASN A 18 -0.45 -10.02 -1.32
C ASN A 18 -0.54 -10.72 -2.68
N SER A 19 -0.30 -10.00 -3.78
CA SER A 19 -0.35 -10.52 -5.15
C SER A 19 0.95 -11.15 -5.62
N TYR A 20 2.07 -10.96 -4.93
CA TYR A 20 3.35 -11.51 -5.34
C TYR A 20 3.43 -13.00 -4.99
N GLY A 21 3.29 -13.84 -6.05
CA GLY A 21 3.24 -15.30 -5.89
C GLY A 21 2.06 -15.77 -5.05
N ASP A 22 0.91 -15.10 -5.13
CA ASP A 22 -0.29 -15.41 -4.36
C ASP A 22 -0.07 -15.48 -2.84
N GLY A 23 0.72 -14.52 -2.31
CA GLY A 23 1.06 -14.41 -0.89
C GLY A 23 2.37 -15.10 -0.48
N LEU A 24 2.99 -15.90 -1.35
CA LEU A 24 4.26 -16.56 -1.04
C LEU A 24 5.38 -15.58 -0.71
N SER A 25 5.40 -14.40 -1.36
CA SER A 25 6.38 -13.35 -1.06
C SER A 25 6.25 -12.86 0.38
N GLU A 26 5.01 -12.65 0.86
CA GLU A 26 4.75 -12.28 2.26
C GLU A 26 5.18 -13.38 3.22
N GLU A 27 4.89 -14.65 2.92
CA GLU A 27 5.30 -15.78 3.75
C GLU A 27 6.83 -15.90 3.88
N TYR A 28 7.55 -15.77 2.75
CA TYR A 28 9.02 -15.82 2.77
C TYR A 28 9.61 -14.65 3.55
N LEU A 29 9.06 -13.46 3.39
CA LEU A 29 9.48 -12.29 4.14
C LEU A 29 9.21 -12.48 5.64
N GLY A 30 8.00 -12.91 6.01
CA GLY A 30 7.63 -13.18 7.40
C GLY A 30 8.56 -14.18 8.08
N LYS A 31 8.87 -15.31 7.40
CA LYS A 31 9.84 -16.30 7.88
C LYS A 31 11.24 -15.71 8.07
N ALA A 32 11.67 -14.86 7.13
CA ALA A 32 13.01 -14.27 7.14
C ALA A 32 13.20 -13.23 8.26
N VAL A 33 12.15 -12.46 8.60
CA VAL A 33 12.22 -11.43 9.65
C VAL A 33 11.82 -11.93 11.03
N LYS A 34 11.48 -13.21 11.17
CA LYS A 34 11.10 -13.83 12.44
C LYS A 34 12.21 -13.61 13.50
N GLY A 35 11.81 -13.08 14.66
CA GLY A 35 12.74 -12.69 15.73
C GLY A 35 13.38 -11.30 15.56
N ASN A 36 13.19 -10.65 14.39
CA ASN A 36 13.68 -9.30 14.11
C ASN A 36 12.56 -8.33 13.70
N ARG A 37 11.29 -8.70 13.87
CA ARG A 37 10.12 -7.96 13.38
C ARG A 37 10.14 -6.47 13.78
N SER A 38 10.48 -6.16 15.01
CA SER A 38 10.54 -4.79 15.52
C SER A 38 11.73 -3.95 14.99
N ARG A 39 12.66 -4.57 14.28
CA ARG A 39 13.85 -3.91 13.71
C ARG A 39 13.69 -3.58 12.24
N VAL A 40 12.58 -4.00 11.62
CA VAL A 40 12.32 -3.82 10.19
C VAL A 40 10.98 -3.15 9.96
N ILE A 41 10.88 -2.42 8.87
CA ILE A 41 9.66 -1.84 8.32
C ILE A 41 9.18 -2.77 7.21
N ILE A 42 7.95 -3.27 7.31
CA ILE A 42 7.32 -4.07 6.28
C ILE A 42 6.25 -3.25 5.59
N ALA A 43 6.42 -3.05 4.28
CA ALA A 43 5.39 -2.54 3.40
C ALA A 43 4.75 -3.70 2.64
N THR A 44 3.43 -3.76 2.60
CA THR A 44 2.69 -4.66 1.71
C THR A 44 1.50 -3.95 1.09
N LYS A 45 0.85 -4.60 0.12
CA LYS A 45 -0.15 -3.96 -0.73
C LYS A 45 -1.40 -4.83 -0.85
N PHE A 46 -2.53 -4.18 -1.06
CA PHE A 46 -3.84 -4.77 -1.39
C PHE A 46 -4.37 -4.18 -2.71
N ALA A 47 -5.61 -4.45 -3.05
CA ALA A 47 -6.27 -4.04 -4.29
C ALA A 47 -5.67 -4.72 -5.53
N ARG A 48 -5.51 -6.06 -5.45
CA ARG A 48 -5.32 -6.85 -6.66
C ARG A 48 -6.57 -6.71 -7.53
N LEU A 49 -6.44 -6.03 -8.64
CA LEU A 49 -7.44 -6.09 -9.69
C LEU A 49 -7.25 -7.42 -10.42
N GLY A 50 -8.15 -8.38 -10.17
CA GLY A 50 -8.06 -9.70 -10.78
C GLY A 50 -7.92 -9.60 -12.29
N HIS A 51 -6.90 -10.25 -12.85
CA HIS A 51 -6.69 -10.52 -14.28
C HIS A 51 -6.80 -9.35 -15.29
N LEU A 52 -6.65 -8.08 -14.88
CA LEU A 52 -6.63 -6.95 -15.83
C LEU A 52 -5.53 -7.07 -16.89
N SER A 53 -4.53 -7.95 -16.70
CA SER A 53 -3.49 -8.20 -17.68
C SER A 53 -3.91 -9.09 -18.85
N GLN A 54 -5.08 -9.77 -18.83
CA GLN A 54 -5.44 -10.77 -19.83
C GLN A 54 -6.81 -10.60 -20.47
N VAL A 55 -7.67 -9.67 -20.04
CA VAL A 55 -9.02 -9.54 -20.59
C VAL A 55 -9.23 -8.14 -21.16
N ARG A 56 -9.55 -8.08 -22.43
CA ARG A 56 -9.87 -6.86 -23.21
C ARG A 56 -11.15 -6.12 -22.75
N GLN A 57 -11.83 -6.61 -21.74
CA GLN A 57 -12.91 -5.92 -21.04
C GLN A 57 -12.73 -6.14 -19.55
N PRO A 58 -12.46 -5.11 -18.77
CA PRO A 58 -12.47 -5.23 -17.33
C PRO A 58 -13.91 -5.58 -16.90
N SER A 59 -14.10 -6.82 -16.49
CA SER A 59 -15.30 -7.13 -15.73
C SER A 59 -15.27 -6.25 -14.49
N ARG A 60 -16.40 -5.60 -14.17
CA ARG A 60 -16.52 -4.77 -12.97
C ARG A 60 -15.98 -5.57 -11.76
N PRO A 61 -15.04 -5.04 -10.98
CA PRO A 61 -14.56 -5.73 -9.79
C PRO A 61 -15.74 -6.12 -8.92
N THR A 62 -15.70 -7.32 -8.38
CA THR A 62 -16.66 -7.72 -7.35
C THR A 62 -16.28 -7.04 -6.04
N LEU A 63 -17.18 -7.03 -5.05
CA LEU A 63 -16.85 -6.57 -3.69
C LEU A 63 -15.67 -7.34 -3.06
N MET A 64 -15.29 -8.48 -3.66
CA MET A 64 -14.17 -9.32 -3.22
C MET A 64 -12.83 -8.93 -3.82
N GLU A 65 -12.78 -7.87 -4.62
CA GLU A 65 -11.57 -7.39 -5.31
C GLU A 65 -11.47 -5.86 -5.16
N GLY A 66 -10.36 -5.29 -5.61
CA GLY A 66 -10.16 -3.85 -5.63
C GLY A 66 -9.96 -3.23 -4.26
N ALA A 67 -10.41 -1.98 -4.11
CA ALA A 67 -10.21 -1.18 -2.92
C ALA A 67 -11.48 -1.00 -2.07
N SER A 68 -12.48 -1.89 -2.24
CA SER A 68 -13.68 -1.88 -1.41
C SER A 68 -13.34 -2.18 0.06
N ARG A 69 -14.12 -1.62 0.97
CA ARG A 69 -13.98 -1.89 2.42
C ARG A 69 -13.96 -3.39 2.71
N HIS A 70 -14.87 -4.15 2.10
CA HIS A 70 -14.96 -5.60 2.29
C HIS A 70 -13.64 -6.30 1.96
N ASN A 71 -13.08 -6.00 0.79
CA ASN A 71 -11.83 -6.60 0.35
C ASN A 71 -10.65 -6.18 1.21
N ILE A 72 -10.52 -4.89 1.55
CA ILE A 72 -9.44 -4.37 2.40
C ILE A 72 -9.40 -5.11 3.74
N MET A 73 -10.55 -5.27 4.40
CA MET A 73 -10.62 -5.94 5.70
C MET A 73 -10.29 -7.43 5.61
N GLN A 74 -10.58 -8.10 4.51
CA GLN A 74 -10.20 -9.49 4.31
C GLN A 74 -8.73 -9.66 3.96
N GLU A 75 -8.22 -8.81 3.07
CA GLU A 75 -6.84 -8.92 2.59
C GLU A 75 -5.82 -8.59 3.68
N VAL A 76 -6.11 -7.63 4.56
CA VAL A 76 -5.20 -7.33 5.69
C VAL A 76 -5.04 -8.55 6.61
N GLU A 77 -6.12 -9.29 6.89
CA GLU A 77 -6.06 -10.49 7.73
C GLU A 77 -5.24 -11.61 7.06
N LYS A 78 -5.33 -11.74 5.73
CA LYS A 78 -4.49 -12.68 4.98
C LYS A 78 -3.03 -12.28 5.05
N SER A 79 -2.72 -11.00 4.76
CA SER A 79 -1.35 -10.48 4.82
C SER A 79 -0.71 -10.64 6.20
N LEU A 80 -1.44 -10.35 7.27
CA LEU A 80 -0.96 -10.56 8.64
C LEU A 80 -0.63 -12.02 8.92
N ARG A 81 -1.47 -12.98 8.45
CA ARG A 81 -1.20 -14.42 8.58
C ARG A 81 0.02 -14.86 7.78
N HIS A 82 0.14 -14.43 6.51
CA HIS A 82 1.30 -14.76 5.65
C HIS A 82 2.60 -14.21 6.24
N LEU A 83 2.59 -12.97 6.70
CA LEU A 83 3.74 -12.31 7.33
C LEU A 83 4.06 -12.86 8.73
N GLY A 84 3.11 -13.57 9.37
CA GLY A 84 3.29 -14.07 10.74
C GLY A 84 3.48 -12.97 11.77
N THR A 85 2.76 -11.85 11.63
CA THR A 85 2.84 -10.66 12.48
C THR A 85 1.43 -10.14 12.79
N ASP A 86 1.31 -9.35 13.85
CA ASP A 86 0.07 -8.70 14.27
C ASP A 86 -0.10 -7.26 13.75
N TYR A 87 0.92 -6.72 13.09
CA TYR A 87 0.84 -5.39 12.47
C TYR A 87 1.68 -5.29 11.18
N ILE A 88 1.26 -4.39 10.29
CA ILE A 88 1.94 -3.96 9.08
C ILE A 88 2.40 -2.51 9.28
N ASP A 89 3.65 -2.19 8.93
CA ASP A 89 4.14 -0.83 9.09
C ASP A 89 3.57 0.12 8.02
N LEU A 90 3.52 -0.31 6.76
CA LEU A 90 2.97 0.47 5.66
C LEU A 90 2.05 -0.41 4.80
N TYR A 91 0.76 -0.07 4.75
CA TYR A 91 -0.23 -0.78 3.96
C TYR A 91 -0.69 0.09 2.80
N GLN A 92 -0.49 -0.38 1.57
CA GLN A 92 -0.63 0.44 0.38
C GLN A 92 -1.73 -0.06 -0.55
N ALA A 93 -2.55 0.85 -1.08
CA ALA A 93 -3.36 0.54 -2.25
C ALA A 93 -2.43 0.32 -3.45
N HIS A 94 -2.44 -0.89 -4.04
CA HIS A 94 -1.52 -1.27 -5.10
C HIS A 94 -1.82 -0.51 -6.40
N PHE A 95 -3.11 -0.28 -6.67
CA PHE A 95 -3.60 0.44 -7.84
C PHE A 95 -4.83 1.27 -7.46
N TRP A 96 -5.09 2.31 -8.26
CA TRP A 96 -6.35 3.03 -8.19
C TRP A 96 -7.51 2.13 -8.62
N ASP A 97 -8.56 2.08 -7.79
CA ASP A 97 -9.81 1.39 -8.13
C ASP A 97 -10.86 2.43 -8.56
N PRO A 98 -11.20 2.52 -9.86
CA PRO A 98 -12.16 3.48 -10.36
C PRO A 98 -13.62 3.15 -10.01
N TYR A 99 -13.88 1.98 -9.42
CA TYR A 99 -15.22 1.51 -9.10
C TYR A 99 -15.58 1.66 -7.63
N THR A 100 -14.58 1.90 -6.77
CA THR A 100 -14.77 2.15 -5.35
C THR A 100 -14.50 3.63 -5.05
N PRO A 101 -15.47 4.36 -4.45
CA PRO A 101 -15.23 5.73 -4.02
C PRO A 101 -14.01 5.78 -3.08
N ILE A 102 -13.11 6.73 -3.32
CA ILE A 102 -11.87 6.86 -2.53
C ILE A 102 -12.17 7.06 -1.03
N GLU A 103 -13.29 7.69 -0.70
CA GLU A 103 -13.75 7.84 0.68
C GLU A 103 -13.96 6.49 1.38
N GLU A 104 -14.56 5.50 0.71
CA GLU A 104 -14.77 4.16 1.28
C GLU A 104 -13.45 3.48 1.58
N THR A 105 -12.51 3.56 0.64
CA THR A 105 -11.15 3.05 0.79
C THR A 105 -10.44 3.69 1.97
N LEU A 106 -10.45 5.02 2.06
CA LEU A 106 -9.77 5.76 3.12
C LEU A 106 -10.38 5.48 4.49
N ARG A 107 -11.70 5.38 4.61
CA ARG A 107 -12.36 5.01 5.88
C ARG A 107 -11.97 3.59 6.32
N ALA A 108 -11.89 2.65 5.39
CA ALA A 108 -11.45 1.29 5.70
C ALA A 108 -10.01 1.24 6.20
N LEU A 109 -9.12 1.99 5.54
CA LEU A 109 -7.71 2.08 5.94
C LEU A 109 -7.54 2.80 7.29
N ASP A 110 -8.31 3.86 7.53
CA ASP A 110 -8.34 4.59 8.80
C ASP A 110 -8.74 3.68 9.96
N ASP A 111 -9.78 2.85 9.78
CA ASP A 111 -10.17 1.85 10.77
C ASP A 111 -9.05 0.86 11.08
N LEU A 112 -8.27 0.42 10.10
CA LEU A 112 -7.14 -0.47 10.31
C LEU A 112 -6.00 0.18 11.11
N VAL A 113 -5.79 1.49 10.93
CA VAL A 113 -4.83 2.25 11.73
C VAL A 113 -5.33 2.34 13.17
N HIS A 114 -6.61 2.67 13.40
CA HIS A 114 -7.20 2.74 14.73
C HIS A 114 -7.23 1.37 15.44
N GLN A 115 -7.39 0.28 14.71
CA GLN A 115 -7.27 -1.09 15.22
C GLN A 115 -5.83 -1.50 15.55
N GLY A 116 -4.83 -0.70 15.18
CA GLY A 116 -3.43 -1.00 15.39
C GLY A 116 -2.85 -2.09 14.46
N LYS A 117 -3.64 -2.58 13.48
CA LYS A 117 -3.21 -3.55 12.49
C LYS A 117 -2.28 -2.96 11.45
N VAL A 118 -2.38 -1.66 11.21
CA VAL A 118 -1.59 -0.90 10.25
C VAL A 118 -1.03 0.34 10.95
N ARG A 119 0.24 0.67 10.71
CA ARG A 119 0.86 1.88 11.29
C ARG A 119 0.68 3.09 10.39
N TYR A 120 0.96 2.93 9.11
CA TYR A 120 0.86 3.96 8.08
C TYR A 120 0.19 3.42 6.83
N ILE A 121 -0.50 4.28 6.12
CA ILE A 121 -1.15 3.95 4.85
C ILE A 121 -0.50 4.67 3.69
N GLY A 122 -0.61 4.10 2.49
CA GLY A 122 -0.02 4.67 1.29
C GLY A 122 -0.70 4.20 0.02
N CYS A 123 -0.16 4.63 -1.11
CA CYS A 123 -0.62 4.21 -2.43
C CYS A 123 0.55 3.88 -3.37
N SER A 124 0.26 3.14 -4.43
CA SER A 124 1.18 2.75 -5.47
C SER A 124 0.55 2.96 -6.84
N GLY A 125 1.30 3.48 -7.80
CA GLY A 125 0.83 3.65 -9.17
C GLY A 125 -0.34 4.61 -9.35
N PHE A 126 -0.57 5.52 -8.39
CA PHE A 126 -1.59 6.55 -8.49
C PHE A 126 -1.09 7.71 -9.33
N ALA A 127 -1.94 8.26 -10.20
CA ALA A 127 -1.70 9.53 -10.86
C ALA A 127 -1.74 10.69 -9.83
N ALA A 128 -1.11 11.80 -10.16
CA ALA A 128 -1.02 12.96 -9.26
C ALA A 128 -2.39 13.44 -8.76
N TRP A 129 -3.38 13.55 -9.66
CA TRP A 129 -4.74 13.98 -9.29
C TRP A 129 -5.43 12.99 -8.33
N GLN A 130 -5.17 11.68 -8.45
CA GLN A 130 -5.71 10.66 -7.55
C GLN A 130 -5.11 10.77 -6.14
N VAL A 131 -3.82 11.05 -6.06
CA VAL A 131 -3.17 11.33 -4.78
C VAL A 131 -3.73 12.60 -4.15
N CYS A 132 -3.90 13.68 -4.94
CA CYS A 132 -4.50 14.92 -4.46
C CYS A 132 -5.92 14.71 -3.95
N GLU A 133 -6.76 13.96 -4.69
CA GLU A 133 -8.13 13.63 -4.29
C GLU A 133 -8.15 12.86 -2.96
N ALA A 134 -7.30 11.83 -2.83
CA ALA A 134 -7.20 11.04 -1.60
C ALA A 134 -6.75 11.89 -0.41
N MET A 135 -5.71 12.71 -0.59
CA MET A 135 -5.18 13.60 0.45
C MET A 135 -6.21 14.65 0.89
N TRP A 136 -6.92 15.25 -0.07
CA TRP A 136 -7.98 16.20 0.20
C TRP A 136 -9.15 15.55 0.94
N THR A 137 -9.61 14.38 0.48
CA THR A 137 -10.68 13.61 1.13
C THR A 137 -10.32 13.25 2.57
N SER A 138 -9.09 12.76 2.80
CA SER A 138 -8.62 12.47 4.16
C SER A 138 -8.68 13.70 5.05
N ARG A 139 -8.22 14.85 4.55
CA ARG A 139 -8.22 16.11 5.30
C ARG A 139 -9.64 16.59 5.63
N MET A 140 -10.56 16.54 4.65
CA MET A 140 -11.95 16.99 4.82
C MET A 140 -12.72 16.12 5.82
N LEU A 141 -12.41 14.83 5.87
CA LEU A 141 -13.08 13.85 6.72
C LEU A 141 -12.33 13.54 8.02
N ASN A 142 -11.22 14.24 8.29
CA ASN A 142 -10.35 14.02 9.44
C ASN A 142 -9.91 12.56 9.60
N LEU A 143 -9.51 11.94 8.48
CA LEU A 143 -8.98 10.58 8.41
C LEU A 143 -7.45 10.60 8.32
N ASN A 144 -6.82 9.46 8.64
CA ASN A 144 -5.40 9.26 8.35
C ASN A 144 -5.15 9.45 6.84
N ALA A 145 -4.11 10.21 6.49
CA ALA A 145 -3.73 10.47 5.11
C ALA A 145 -2.62 9.51 4.65
N PHE A 146 -2.45 9.36 3.34
CA PHE A 146 -1.32 8.62 2.80
C PHE A 146 0.00 9.24 3.25
N ALA A 147 0.84 8.42 3.88
CA ALA A 147 2.19 8.78 4.29
C ALA A 147 3.22 8.52 3.18
N SER A 148 2.85 7.76 2.16
CA SER A 148 3.74 7.33 1.08
C SER A 148 2.97 7.19 -0.24
N ALA A 149 3.60 7.60 -1.33
CA ALA A 149 3.21 7.28 -2.69
C ALA A 149 4.38 6.60 -3.39
N MET A 150 4.15 5.36 -3.87
CA MET A 150 5.13 4.61 -4.65
C MET A 150 4.86 4.83 -6.13
N ALA A 151 5.87 5.23 -6.88
CA ALA A 151 5.80 5.45 -8.31
C ALA A 151 7.04 4.89 -9.02
N GLU A 152 6.89 4.60 -10.31
CA GLU A 152 8.04 4.27 -11.14
C GLU A 152 8.93 5.53 -11.30
N TYR A 153 10.19 5.42 -10.91
CA TYR A 153 11.16 6.49 -11.04
C TYR A 153 12.56 5.92 -11.28
N ASN A 154 13.14 6.26 -12.40
CA ASN A 154 14.49 5.85 -12.77
C ASN A 154 15.10 6.86 -13.75
N LEU A 155 16.32 6.63 -14.23
CA LEU A 155 17.01 7.56 -15.13
C LEU A 155 16.30 7.79 -16.47
N LEU A 156 15.45 6.84 -16.91
CA LEU A 156 14.72 6.89 -18.18
C LEU A 156 13.27 7.35 -18.01
N HIS A 157 12.66 7.07 -16.86
CA HIS A 157 11.27 7.40 -16.55
C HIS A 157 11.22 8.42 -15.40
N ARG A 158 11.05 9.69 -15.74
CA ARG A 158 11.11 10.84 -14.81
C ARG A 158 9.83 11.67 -14.81
N ASP A 159 8.76 11.15 -15.39
CA ASP A 159 7.49 11.88 -15.59
C ASP A 159 6.87 12.36 -14.28
N ILE A 160 7.12 11.64 -13.18
CA ILE A 160 6.65 12.02 -11.84
C ILE A 160 7.17 13.38 -11.37
N GLU A 161 8.31 13.85 -11.89
CA GLU A 161 8.88 15.15 -11.54
C GLU A 161 7.97 16.33 -11.97
N GLY A 162 7.24 16.16 -13.07
CA GLY A 162 6.31 17.16 -13.58
C GLY A 162 4.96 17.16 -12.90
N GLU A 163 4.46 16.01 -12.49
CA GLU A 163 3.06 15.85 -12.04
C GLU A 163 2.92 15.46 -10.57
N LEU A 164 3.61 14.40 -10.14
CA LEU A 164 3.39 13.80 -8.81
C LEU A 164 4.22 14.49 -7.72
N VAL A 165 5.48 14.79 -8.00
CA VAL A 165 6.40 15.35 -7.00
C VAL A 165 5.94 16.71 -6.48
N PRO A 166 5.51 17.70 -7.32
CA PRO A 166 5.10 19.00 -6.85
C PRO A 166 3.94 18.97 -5.84
N PRO A 167 2.82 18.25 -6.07
CA PRO A 167 1.73 18.15 -5.10
C PRO A 167 2.14 17.52 -3.77
N LEU A 168 3.03 16.51 -3.79
CA LEU A 168 3.50 15.85 -2.58
C LEU A 168 4.31 16.79 -1.68
N PHE A 169 5.11 17.67 -2.26
CA PHE A 169 5.83 18.70 -1.50
C PHE A 169 4.90 19.72 -0.86
N VAL A 170 3.84 20.14 -1.56
CA VAL A 170 2.86 21.12 -1.03
C VAL A 170 1.98 20.48 0.07
N ALA A 171 1.67 19.20 -0.04
CA ALA A 171 0.83 18.48 0.92
C ALA A 171 1.57 18.03 2.18
N SER A 172 2.91 18.06 2.18
CA SER A 172 3.73 17.58 3.29
C SER A 172 3.62 18.51 4.52
N PRO A 173 3.35 17.96 5.72
CA PRO A 173 3.30 18.74 6.97
C PRO A 173 4.65 19.35 7.37
N CYS A 174 5.76 18.89 6.77
CA CYS A 174 7.11 19.34 7.09
C CYS A 174 7.48 20.76 6.59
N GLN A 175 6.54 21.46 5.93
CA GLN A 175 6.75 22.84 5.43
C GLN A 175 5.95 23.90 6.20
N ARG A 176 5.56 23.64 7.45
CA ARG A 176 5.02 24.67 8.34
C ARG A 176 5.97 24.99 9.46
#